data_a5a685b16107c06b7b70c7a74ee7f50b
#
_entry.id   a5a685b16107c06b7b70c7a74ee7f50b
#
_cell.length_a   1.000
_cell.length_b   1.000
_cell.length_c   1.000
_cell.angle_alpha   90.00
_cell.angle_beta   90.00
_cell.angle_gamma   90.00
#
_symmetry.space_group_name_H-M   'P 1'
#
loop_
_entity.id
_entity.type
_entity.pdbx_description
1 polymer ?
#
loop_
_entity_poly.entity_id
_entity_poly.type
_entity_poly.pdbx_seq_one_letter_code
_entity_poly.pdbx_strand_id
1 'polypeptide(L)'
;IHPREHDLIIGTFGRAAYILDDIRPLRELASSNENLLDQKLHFFEPPIAVLSINRQASGTRFEANAIFSGENRRRGAMLTFVFNPDSKKEKNSKDKEKVKMEVMNSNGQVIRTINHDVVAGINRVYWDLRRKGVRSPNTPKPTKTDSREPGGPSVLPGSYTITLSHGKNVKKKDINVISDPRVGINKKNLANLQPIYNRQMEITHSITSVMDRIREAKKIVTSVDKLLDLKNNKTHKELHKNGKAITDSLKVLEELIVNKKGLQGIVRSPNILSGKVGAINRYLYNNLSGPNQSHDYLLDYAQQETNIVLKRVNNFFENNWEDYQLNVEDADLSLFKAYEPIRLN
;
A
#
# COMPACT_ATOMS: atom_id res chain seq x y z
N ILE A 1 34.42 4.76 -14.20
CA ILE A 1 33.04 4.28 -14.40
C ILE A 1 33.03 2.79 -14.12
N HIS A 2 32.05 2.35 -13.30
CA HIS A 2 31.89 0.94 -13.00
C HIS A 2 31.41 0.18 -14.26
N PRO A 3 32.07 -0.88 -14.70
CA PRO A 3 31.82 -1.48 -16.02
C PRO A 3 30.43 -2.16 -16.10
N ARG A 4 29.93 -2.75 -15.02
CA ARG A 4 28.65 -3.46 -14.99
C ARG A 4 27.47 -2.54 -14.63
N GLU A 5 27.63 -1.67 -13.61
CA GLU A 5 26.54 -0.86 -13.08
C GLU A 5 26.43 0.50 -13.79
N HIS A 6 27.46 0.87 -14.58
CA HIS A 6 27.57 2.18 -15.23
C HIS A 6 27.56 3.36 -14.26
N ASP A 7 27.94 3.13 -13.01
CA ASP A 7 28.06 4.18 -12.01
C ASP A 7 29.30 5.03 -12.26
N LEU A 8 29.17 6.34 -12.13
CA LEU A 8 30.28 7.25 -12.14
C LEU A 8 30.81 7.42 -10.72
N ILE A 9 32.05 7.00 -10.50
CA ILE A 9 32.72 7.13 -9.21
C ILE A 9 33.73 8.27 -9.32
N ILE A 10 33.58 9.28 -8.47
CA ILE A 10 34.43 10.47 -8.44
C ILE A 10 35.18 10.48 -7.11
N GLY A 11 36.48 10.23 -7.15
CA GLY A 11 37.38 10.42 -6.02
C GLY A 11 37.80 11.87 -5.94
N THR A 12 37.73 12.48 -4.76
CA THR A 12 38.14 13.87 -4.54
C THR A 12 39.33 13.94 -3.60
N PHE A 13 40.17 14.96 -3.78
CA PHE A 13 41.30 15.16 -2.87
C PHE A 13 40.82 15.55 -1.48
N GLY A 14 40.98 14.64 -0.52
CA GLY A 14 40.73 14.87 0.89
C GLY A 14 39.26 14.91 1.34
N ARG A 15 38.25 14.67 0.45
CA ARG A 15 36.81 14.81 0.79
C ARG A 15 35.90 13.68 0.34
N ALA A 16 36.33 12.43 0.46
CA ALA A 16 35.51 11.26 0.15
C ALA A 16 35.31 10.94 -1.34
N ALA A 17 34.60 9.89 -1.64
CA ALA A 17 34.19 9.48 -2.97
C ALA A 17 32.70 9.75 -3.18
N TYR A 18 32.32 10.26 -4.34
CA TYR A 18 30.94 10.45 -4.74
C TYR A 18 30.58 9.40 -5.77
N ILE A 19 29.38 8.88 -5.68
CA ILE A 19 28.86 7.88 -6.62
C ILE A 19 27.58 8.43 -7.24
N LEU A 20 27.57 8.51 -8.58
CA LEU A 20 26.37 8.79 -9.35
C LEU A 20 25.91 7.47 -10.00
N ASP A 21 24.82 6.95 -9.52
CA ASP A 21 24.25 5.68 -10.02
C ASP A 21 23.80 5.81 -11.48
N ASP A 22 24.18 4.85 -12.29
CA ASP A 22 23.74 4.66 -13.67
C ASP A 22 23.70 5.94 -14.53
N ILE A 23 24.81 6.22 -15.20
CA ILE A 23 24.94 7.39 -16.08
C ILE A 23 24.48 7.14 -17.52
N ARG A 24 23.88 5.98 -17.85
CA ARG A 24 23.40 5.71 -19.22
C ARG A 24 22.39 6.74 -19.71
N PRO A 25 21.42 7.22 -18.89
CA PRO A 25 20.55 8.32 -19.29
C PRO A 25 21.30 9.59 -19.68
N LEU A 26 22.37 9.94 -18.97
CA LEU A 26 23.18 11.12 -19.30
C LEU A 26 23.97 10.94 -20.60
N ARG A 27 24.44 9.71 -20.88
CA ARG A 27 25.10 9.39 -22.16
C ARG A 27 24.11 9.47 -23.32
N GLU A 28 22.88 8.95 -23.15
CA GLU A 28 21.83 9.01 -24.16
C GLU A 28 21.48 10.47 -24.46
N LEU A 29 21.32 11.32 -23.43
CA LEU A 29 21.11 12.76 -23.59
C LEU A 29 22.24 13.44 -24.37
N ALA A 30 23.49 13.07 -24.10
CA ALA A 30 24.65 13.66 -24.74
C ALA A 30 24.87 13.18 -26.19
N SER A 31 24.43 11.98 -26.53
CA SER A 31 24.60 11.37 -27.86
C SER A 31 23.39 11.51 -28.79
N SER A 32 22.25 11.94 -28.26
CA SER A 32 21.02 12.13 -29.05
C SER A 32 21.14 13.37 -29.95
N ASN A 33 20.71 13.23 -31.20
CA ASN A 33 20.56 14.36 -32.12
C ASN A 33 19.33 15.23 -31.80
N GLU A 34 18.43 14.73 -30.98
CA GLU A 34 17.23 15.44 -30.51
C GLU A 34 17.45 15.95 -29.08
N ASN A 35 16.87 17.09 -28.76
CA ASN A 35 16.87 17.55 -27.37
C ASN A 35 15.81 16.76 -26.56
N LEU A 36 16.22 15.62 -26.01
CA LEU A 36 15.34 14.75 -25.23
C LEU A 36 14.76 15.45 -24.00
N LEU A 37 15.39 16.51 -23.49
CA LEU A 37 14.88 17.28 -22.37
C LEU A 37 13.63 18.11 -22.73
N ASP A 38 13.39 18.37 -24.01
CA ASP A 38 12.21 19.10 -24.47
C ASP A 38 10.99 18.19 -24.71
N GLN A 39 11.21 16.88 -24.71
CA GLN A 39 10.10 15.92 -24.85
C GLN A 39 9.18 15.96 -23.63
N LYS A 40 7.86 15.87 -23.84
CA LYS A 40 6.86 15.84 -22.76
C LYS A 40 7.09 14.68 -21.78
N LEU A 41 7.44 13.54 -22.34
CA LEU A 41 7.79 12.33 -21.61
C LEU A 41 8.78 11.53 -22.46
N HIS A 42 9.97 11.27 -21.93
CA HIS A 42 10.93 10.34 -22.52
C HIS A 42 11.35 9.31 -21.47
N PHE A 43 11.31 8.03 -21.80
CA PHE A 43 11.63 6.94 -20.89
C PHE A 43 12.92 6.26 -21.33
N PHE A 44 13.97 6.40 -20.53
CA PHE A 44 15.25 5.77 -20.77
C PHE A 44 15.19 4.26 -20.56
N GLU A 45 16.14 3.54 -21.21
CA GLU A 45 16.26 2.10 -21.01
C GLU A 45 16.57 1.77 -19.55
N PRO A 46 15.72 0.97 -18.84
CA PRO A 46 15.98 0.65 -17.46
C PRO A 46 17.08 -0.40 -17.31
N PRO A 47 17.90 -0.33 -16.25
CA PRO A 47 18.85 -1.38 -15.93
C PRO A 47 18.17 -2.68 -15.56
N ILE A 48 18.89 -3.80 -15.68
CA ILE A 48 18.47 -5.07 -15.09
C ILE A 48 18.19 -4.86 -13.61
N ALA A 49 17.03 -5.33 -13.16
CA ALA A 49 16.63 -5.26 -11.76
C ALA A 49 16.95 -6.57 -11.05
N VAL A 50 17.49 -6.47 -9.85
CA VAL A 50 17.89 -7.64 -9.04
C VAL A 50 16.95 -7.79 -7.86
N LEU A 51 16.37 -8.98 -7.69
CA LEU A 51 15.65 -9.38 -6.46
C LEU A 51 16.68 -9.61 -5.34
N SER A 52 17.32 -8.53 -4.91
CA SER A 52 18.41 -8.58 -3.95
C SER A 52 17.94 -9.02 -2.57
N ILE A 53 18.70 -9.94 -1.96
CA ILE A 53 18.48 -10.44 -0.62
C ILE A 53 19.50 -9.77 0.29
N ASN A 54 19.09 -8.67 0.87
CA ASN A 54 19.90 -7.97 1.85
C ASN A 54 19.27 -8.18 3.22
N ARG A 55 19.91 -8.98 4.05
CA ARG A 55 19.65 -8.98 5.48
C ARG A 55 20.67 -8.05 6.14
N GLN A 56 20.16 -7.05 6.81
CA GLN A 56 20.96 -6.34 7.78
C GLN A 56 21.07 -7.23 9.02
N ALA A 57 22.25 -7.33 9.61
CA ALA A 57 22.40 -7.95 10.92
C ALA A 57 21.41 -7.31 11.91
N SER A 58 20.80 -8.12 12.75
CA SER A 58 19.96 -7.62 13.85
C SER A 58 20.84 -6.84 14.84
N GLY A 59 20.29 -5.74 15.34
CA GLY A 59 20.97 -4.89 16.31
C GLY A 59 21.07 -3.43 15.83
N THR A 60 21.57 -2.59 16.72
CA THR A 60 21.80 -1.18 16.44
C THR A 60 23.04 -1.04 15.57
N ARG A 61 22.94 -0.32 14.46
CA ARG A 61 24.13 0.10 13.72
C ARG A 61 24.86 1.13 14.56
N PHE A 62 26.08 0.82 14.82
CA PHE A 62 26.98 1.73 15.49
C PHE A 62 28.03 2.19 14.48
N GLU A 63 28.00 3.45 14.14
CA GLU A 63 28.88 4.04 13.12
C GLU A 63 30.27 4.38 13.68
N ALA A 64 30.51 4.04 14.93
CA ALA A 64 31.73 4.37 15.67
C ALA A 64 32.06 5.86 15.56
N ASN A 65 33.25 6.20 15.08
CA ASN A 65 33.70 7.60 14.90
C ASN A 65 33.40 8.12 13.48
N ALA A 66 32.55 7.46 12.71
CA ALA A 66 32.22 7.94 11.36
C ALA A 66 31.47 9.28 11.43
N ILE A 67 32.01 10.28 10.74
CA ILE A 67 31.40 11.61 10.64
C ILE A 67 30.28 11.60 9.59
N PHE A 68 30.35 10.68 8.63
CA PHE A 68 29.40 10.58 7.54
C PHE A 68 29.22 9.12 7.10
N SER A 69 27.95 8.75 6.89
CA SER A 69 27.58 7.46 6.31
C SER A 69 26.80 7.71 5.02
N GLY A 70 27.32 7.21 3.89
CA GLY A 70 26.64 7.31 2.60
C GLY A 70 25.40 6.43 2.54
N GLU A 71 24.36 6.90 1.86
CA GLU A 71 23.17 6.10 1.59
C GLU A 71 23.48 4.97 0.59
N ASN A 72 22.93 3.79 0.86
CA ASN A 72 22.98 2.69 -0.11
C ASN A 72 22.04 2.97 -1.28
N ARG A 73 22.40 2.47 -2.48
CA ARG A 73 21.51 2.45 -3.64
C ARG A 73 20.15 1.86 -3.26
N ARG A 74 19.09 2.50 -3.68
CA ARG A 74 17.72 2.02 -3.42
C ARG A 74 17.49 0.67 -4.09
N ARG A 75 16.79 -0.20 -3.39
CA ARG A 75 16.39 -1.51 -3.91
C ARG A 75 15.25 -1.35 -4.92
N GLY A 76 15.19 -2.31 -5.87
CA GLY A 76 14.14 -2.36 -6.85
C GLY A 76 14.62 -2.03 -8.26
N ALA A 77 13.68 -1.89 -9.14
CA ALA A 77 13.91 -1.47 -10.52
C ALA A 77 14.06 0.06 -10.58
N MET A 78 15.20 0.52 -10.98
CA MET A 78 15.47 1.94 -11.17
C MET A 78 14.97 2.39 -12.54
N LEU A 79 14.07 3.36 -12.56
CA LEU A 79 13.41 3.88 -13.76
C LEU A 79 13.70 5.36 -13.88
N THR A 80 14.38 5.73 -14.95
CA THR A 80 14.76 7.12 -15.22
C THR A 80 14.00 7.62 -16.44
N PHE A 81 13.44 8.81 -16.35
CA PHE A 81 12.69 9.44 -17.45
C PHE A 81 12.79 10.97 -17.39
N VAL A 82 12.61 11.60 -18.55
CA VAL A 82 12.41 13.05 -18.64
C VAL A 82 10.90 13.32 -18.55
N PHE A 83 10.55 14.32 -17.81
CA PHE A 83 9.21 14.88 -17.76
C PHE A 83 9.27 16.39 -17.99
N ASN A 84 8.45 16.89 -18.92
CA ASN A 84 8.33 18.31 -19.21
C ASN A 84 6.87 18.72 -19.12
N PRO A 85 6.45 19.45 -18.09
CA PRO A 85 5.08 19.87 -17.92
C PRO A 85 4.64 20.83 -19.05
N ASP A 86 3.35 20.88 -19.31
CA ASP A 86 2.80 21.92 -20.20
C ASP A 86 2.99 23.29 -19.54
N SER A 87 3.65 24.19 -20.25
CA SER A 87 4.10 25.52 -19.79
C SER A 87 2.97 26.46 -19.29
N LYS A 88 1.70 26.04 -19.38
CA LYS A 88 0.51 26.85 -19.04
C LYS A 88 -0.04 26.58 -17.63
N LYS A 89 0.44 25.57 -16.91
CA LYS A 89 0.04 25.38 -15.52
C LYS A 89 1.02 26.13 -14.62
N GLU A 90 0.49 27.14 -13.94
CA GLU A 90 1.23 28.00 -13.04
C GLU A 90 2.08 27.22 -12.04
N LYS A 91 3.33 27.67 -11.87
CA LYS A 91 4.31 27.16 -10.88
C LYS A 91 3.82 27.15 -9.43
N ASN A 92 2.57 27.61 -9.18
CA ASN A 92 1.98 27.79 -7.86
C ASN A 92 0.86 26.81 -7.51
N SER A 93 0.55 25.79 -8.34
CA SER A 93 -0.44 24.79 -7.93
C SER A 93 0.14 23.93 -6.80
N LYS A 94 -0.56 23.86 -5.67
CA LYS A 94 -0.25 22.96 -4.55
C LYS A 94 -0.32 21.48 -4.95
N ASP A 95 -0.94 21.16 -6.08
CA ASP A 95 -1.05 19.82 -6.62
C ASP A 95 0.15 19.54 -7.55
N LYS A 96 1.03 18.68 -7.07
CA LYS A 96 2.17 18.19 -7.85
C LYS A 96 1.66 17.37 -9.04
N GLU A 97 2.29 17.57 -10.20
CA GLU A 97 2.07 16.73 -11.38
C GLU A 97 2.45 15.28 -11.05
N LYS A 98 1.69 14.33 -11.58
CA LYS A 98 1.93 12.90 -11.34
C LYS A 98 2.07 12.14 -12.64
N VAL A 99 3.03 11.24 -12.67
CA VAL A 99 3.16 10.22 -13.71
C VAL A 99 2.63 8.90 -13.14
N LYS A 100 1.73 8.26 -13.88
CA LYS A 100 1.24 6.92 -13.59
C LYS A 100 2.19 5.90 -14.18
N MET A 101 2.67 4.99 -13.35
CA MET A 101 3.48 3.84 -13.75
C MET A 101 2.65 2.56 -13.59
N GLU A 102 2.56 1.76 -14.64
CA GLU A 102 1.94 0.44 -14.63
C GLU A 102 2.98 -0.61 -14.99
N VAL A 103 3.05 -1.64 -14.16
CA VAL A 103 3.91 -2.80 -14.38
C VAL A 103 3.05 -3.94 -14.87
N MET A 104 3.39 -4.50 -16.01
CA MET A 104 2.70 -5.65 -16.61
C MET A 104 3.61 -6.89 -16.61
N ASN A 105 2.99 -8.04 -16.37
CA ASN A 105 3.67 -9.33 -16.51
C ASN A 105 3.71 -9.77 -17.98
N SER A 106 4.34 -10.93 -18.26
CA SER A 106 4.43 -11.52 -19.60
C SER A 106 3.08 -11.83 -20.26
N ASN A 107 2.01 -11.93 -19.48
CA ASN A 107 0.65 -12.16 -19.98
C ASN A 107 -0.10 -10.84 -20.28
N GLY A 108 0.56 -9.70 -20.19
CA GLY A 108 -0.05 -8.38 -20.38
C GLY A 108 -0.94 -7.90 -19.23
N GLN A 109 -0.98 -8.61 -18.11
CA GLN A 109 -1.78 -8.22 -16.95
C GLN A 109 -1.04 -7.17 -16.13
N VAL A 110 -1.72 -6.08 -15.77
CA VAL A 110 -1.20 -5.08 -14.84
C VAL A 110 -1.13 -5.67 -13.44
N ILE A 111 0.08 -5.84 -12.91
CA ILE A 111 0.35 -6.42 -11.59
C ILE A 111 0.65 -5.36 -10.53
N ARG A 112 0.94 -4.13 -10.92
CA ARG A 112 1.23 -3.01 -10.00
C ARG A 112 0.92 -1.68 -10.68
N THR A 113 0.29 -0.76 -9.95
CA THR A 113 0.13 0.64 -10.34
C THR A 113 0.73 1.55 -9.29
N ILE A 114 1.52 2.52 -9.71
CA ILE A 114 2.19 3.47 -8.82
C ILE A 114 2.06 4.86 -9.43
N ASN A 115 1.56 5.81 -8.65
CA ASN A 115 1.53 7.22 -9.02
C ASN A 115 2.70 7.93 -8.33
N HIS A 116 3.53 8.62 -9.10
CA HIS A 116 4.67 9.37 -8.61
C HIS A 116 4.50 10.86 -8.86
N ASP A 117 4.77 11.66 -7.82
CA ASP A 117 4.96 13.09 -7.98
C ASP A 117 6.24 13.31 -8.80
N VAL A 118 6.16 14.16 -9.81
CA VAL A 118 7.26 14.45 -10.73
C VAL A 118 7.61 15.92 -10.77
N VAL A 119 8.83 16.19 -11.15
CA VAL A 119 9.36 17.55 -11.38
C VAL A 119 9.80 17.69 -12.84
N ALA A 120 9.85 18.90 -13.34
CA ALA A 120 10.39 19.17 -14.67
C ALA A 120 11.85 18.69 -14.78
N GLY A 121 12.20 18.06 -15.90
CA GLY A 121 13.50 17.51 -16.17
C GLY A 121 13.62 16.02 -15.86
N ILE A 122 14.78 15.58 -15.41
CA ILE A 122 15.08 14.18 -15.18
C ILE A 122 14.49 13.73 -13.84
N ASN A 123 13.68 12.67 -13.89
CA ASN A 123 13.10 12.01 -12.73
C ASN A 123 13.66 10.60 -12.62
N ARG A 124 13.92 10.15 -11.40
CA ARG A 124 14.35 8.79 -11.09
C ARG A 124 13.46 8.20 -10.01
N VAL A 125 12.71 7.17 -10.37
CA VAL A 125 11.75 6.49 -9.51
C VAL A 125 12.08 5.01 -9.40
N TYR A 126 11.52 4.33 -8.40
CA TYR A 126 11.83 2.93 -8.16
C TYR A 126 10.55 2.12 -8.03
N TRP A 127 10.49 0.99 -8.76
CA TRP A 127 9.54 -0.07 -8.50
C TRP A 127 10.19 -1.08 -7.55
N ASP A 128 9.52 -1.36 -6.43
CA ASP A 128 9.99 -2.23 -5.34
C ASP A 128 9.99 -3.73 -5.68
N LEU A 129 9.82 -4.11 -6.95
CA LEU A 129 9.72 -5.48 -7.47
C LEU A 129 8.63 -6.30 -6.79
N ARG A 130 7.56 -5.63 -6.38
CA ARG A 130 6.40 -6.24 -5.78
C ARG A 130 5.17 -6.06 -6.65
N ARG A 131 4.32 -7.09 -6.67
CA ARG A 131 2.98 -6.96 -7.21
C ARG A 131 2.06 -6.22 -6.22
N LYS A 132 0.86 -5.90 -6.65
CA LYS A 132 -0.18 -5.36 -5.79
C LYS A 132 -0.47 -6.31 -4.63
N GLY A 133 -0.58 -5.76 -3.46
CA GLY A 133 -0.92 -6.47 -2.24
C GLY A 133 -2.31 -6.12 -1.74
N VAL A 134 -2.61 -6.60 -0.55
CA VAL A 134 -3.82 -6.30 0.20
C VAL A 134 -3.51 -5.30 1.30
N ARG A 135 -4.40 -4.34 1.49
CA ARG A 135 -4.32 -3.35 2.56
C ARG A 135 -4.41 -4.04 3.93
N SER A 136 -3.58 -3.59 4.86
CA SER A 136 -3.66 -4.05 6.23
C SER A 136 -5.00 -3.70 6.88
N PRO A 137 -5.60 -4.59 7.70
CA PRO A 137 -6.81 -4.29 8.45
C PRO A 137 -6.65 -3.10 9.41
N ASN A 138 -5.42 -2.78 9.83
CA ASN A 138 -5.13 -1.61 10.65
C ASN A 138 -5.25 -0.27 9.89
N THR A 139 -5.18 -0.31 8.57
CA THR A 139 -5.21 0.90 7.72
C THR A 139 -6.63 1.14 7.21
N PRO A 140 -7.22 2.32 7.40
CA PRO A 140 -8.52 2.66 6.83
C PRO A 140 -8.52 2.64 5.30
N LYS A 141 -9.71 2.47 4.71
CA LYS A 141 -9.90 2.60 3.27
C LYS A 141 -9.49 4.02 2.83
N PRO A 142 -8.65 4.15 1.80
CA PRO A 142 -8.25 5.48 1.31
C PRO A 142 -9.46 6.25 0.77
N THR A 143 -9.49 7.54 1.04
CA THR A 143 -10.53 8.44 0.53
C THR A 143 -10.20 8.99 -0.86
N LYS A 144 -8.92 8.97 -1.25
CA LYS A 144 -8.45 9.44 -2.56
C LYS A 144 -8.24 8.28 -3.52
N THR A 145 -8.67 8.44 -4.77
CA THR A 145 -8.56 7.43 -5.83
C THR A 145 -7.12 7.19 -6.29
N ASP A 146 -6.24 8.16 -6.08
CA ASP A 146 -4.83 8.11 -6.48
C ASP A 146 -3.89 7.64 -5.35
N SER A 147 -4.43 7.06 -4.29
CA SER A 147 -3.65 6.54 -3.18
C SER A 147 -2.71 5.43 -3.62
N ARG A 148 -1.55 5.36 -2.97
CA ARG A 148 -0.55 4.32 -3.23
C ARG A 148 -1.14 2.92 -2.98
N GLU A 149 -1.05 2.05 -3.99
CA GLU A 149 -1.40 0.64 -3.80
C GLU A 149 -0.50 -0.03 -2.74
N PRO A 150 -1.05 -0.89 -1.88
CA PRO A 150 -0.24 -1.66 -0.96
C PRO A 150 0.70 -2.61 -1.71
N GLY A 151 1.94 -2.74 -1.22
CA GLY A 151 2.89 -3.71 -1.74
C GLY A 151 2.50 -5.12 -1.33
N GLY A 152 2.52 -6.02 -2.30
CA GLY A 152 2.27 -7.44 -2.14
C GLY A 152 3.55 -8.27 -2.11
N PRO A 153 3.46 -9.55 -2.46
CA PRO A 153 4.62 -10.42 -2.65
C PRO A 153 5.56 -9.93 -3.74
N SER A 154 6.82 -10.31 -3.64
CA SER A 154 7.80 -10.08 -4.69
C SER A 154 7.39 -10.78 -5.98
N VAL A 155 7.74 -10.18 -7.11
CA VAL A 155 7.57 -10.79 -8.42
C VAL A 155 8.58 -11.92 -8.62
N LEU A 156 8.34 -12.79 -9.60
CA LEU A 156 9.29 -13.81 -10.01
C LEU A 156 10.35 -13.20 -10.92
N PRO A 157 11.54 -13.81 -11.01
CA PRO A 157 12.50 -13.48 -12.07
C PRO A 157 11.90 -13.69 -13.45
N GLY A 158 12.02 -12.70 -14.32
CA GLY A 158 11.44 -12.71 -15.67
C GLY A 158 11.40 -11.32 -16.29
N SER A 159 10.78 -11.21 -17.46
CA SER A 159 10.59 -9.94 -18.16
C SER A 159 9.24 -9.31 -17.78
N TYR A 160 9.26 -7.99 -17.61
CA TYR A 160 8.09 -7.17 -17.28
C TYR A 160 8.08 -5.94 -18.17
N THR A 161 6.91 -5.46 -18.53
CA THR A 161 6.76 -4.21 -19.28
C THR A 161 6.34 -3.09 -18.34
N ILE A 162 7.09 -2.00 -18.36
CA ILE A 162 6.77 -0.78 -17.62
C ILE A 162 6.13 0.22 -18.57
N THR A 163 4.94 0.68 -18.23
CA THR A 163 4.27 1.76 -18.94
C THR A 163 4.26 3.01 -18.06
N LEU A 164 4.83 4.10 -18.55
CA LEU A 164 4.71 5.43 -17.96
C LEU A 164 3.69 6.24 -18.73
N SER A 165 2.76 6.89 -18.04
CA SER A 165 1.73 7.70 -18.67
C SER A 165 1.47 9.02 -17.93
N HIS A 166 1.31 10.10 -18.69
CA HIS A 166 0.88 11.41 -18.23
C HIS A 166 -0.04 12.04 -19.31
N GLY A 167 -1.32 12.16 -19.00
CA GLY A 167 -2.32 12.59 -19.98
C GLY A 167 -2.32 11.65 -21.20
N LYS A 168 -2.07 12.20 -22.39
CA LYS A 168 -1.99 11.45 -23.65
C LYS A 168 -0.59 10.88 -23.94
N ASN A 169 0.42 11.28 -23.18
CA ASN A 169 1.79 10.82 -23.39
C ASN A 169 1.99 9.48 -22.71
N VAL A 170 2.32 8.46 -23.48
CA VAL A 170 2.56 7.09 -23.00
C VAL A 170 3.88 6.60 -23.57
N LYS A 171 4.74 6.08 -22.70
CA LYS A 171 6.01 5.42 -23.05
C LYS A 171 6.10 4.07 -22.39
N LYS A 172 6.66 3.09 -23.11
CA LYS A 172 6.80 1.71 -22.63
C LYS A 172 8.25 1.26 -22.78
N LYS A 173 8.73 0.51 -21.81
CA LYS A 173 10.01 -0.18 -21.84
C LYS A 173 9.88 -1.53 -21.14
N ASP A 174 10.65 -2.49 -21.62
CA ASP A 174 10.76 -3.78 -20.97
C ASP A 174 11.89 -3.74 -19.94
N ILE A 175 11.71 -4.48 -18.85
CA ILE A 175 12.71 -4.64 -17.81
C ILE A 175 12.91 -6.11 -17.48
N ASN A 176 14.14 -6.53 -17.39
CA ASN A 176 14.49 -7.88 -16.96
C ASN A 176 14.77 -7.90 -15.45
N VAL A 177 14.01 -8.74 -14.73
CA VAL A 177 14.19 -8.98 -13.29
C VAL A 177 14.91 -10.31 -13.10
N ILE A 178 16.03 -10.29 -12.42
CA ILE A 178 16.84 -11.48 -12.14
C ILE A 178 16.86 -11.79 -10.63
N SER A 179 17.13 -13.05 -10.31
CA SER A 179 17.44 -13.46 -8.94
C SER A 179 18.76 -12.84 -8.49
N ASP A 180 18.95 -12.73 -7.16
CA ASP A 180 20.25 -12.33 -6.61
C ASP A 180 21.33 -13.33 -7.02
N PRO A 181 22.34 -12.91 -7.80
CA PRO A 181 23.36 -13.82 -8.30
C PRO A 181 24.28 -14.41 -7.20
N ARG A 182 24.26 -13.81 -6.00
CA ARG A 182 25.04 -14.29 -4.84
C ARG A 182 24.38 -15.48 -4.15
N VAL A 183 23.12 -15.77 -4.46
CA VAL A 183 22.32 -16.83 -3.81
C VAL A 183 21.78 -17.77 -4.87
N GLY A 184 22.08 -19.04 -4.73
CA GLY A 184 21.54 -20.10 -5.61
C GLY A 184 20.04 -20.27 -5.40
N ILE A 185 19.23 -19.50 -6.11
CA ILE A 185 17.77 -19.52 -5.98
C ILE A 185 17.17 -20.48 -7.03
N ASN A 186 16.40 -21.45 -6.58
CA ASN A 186 15.61 -22.28 -7.45
C ASN A 186 14.32 -21.55 -7.86
N LYS A 187 14.20 -21.17 -9.12
CA LYS A 187 13.02 -20.48 -9.67
C LYS A 187 11.71 -21.25 -9.45
N LYS A 188 11.74 -22.58 -9.51
CA LYS A 188 10.59 -23.45 -9.25
C LYS A 188 10.11 -23.31 -7.81
N ASN A 189 11.02 -23.22 -6.86
CA ASN A 189 10.67 -23.00 -5.45
C ASN A 189 9.95 -21.68 -5.24
N LEU A 190 10.42 -20.59 -5.87
CA LEU A 190 9.75 -19.31 -5.81
C LEU A 190 8.35 -19.34 -6.46
N ALA A 191 8.21 -20.03 -7.60
CA ALA A 191 6.92 -20.19 -8.26
C ALA A 191 5.92 -20.97 -7.38
N ASN A 192 6.37 -22.02 -6.73
CA ASN A 192 5.55 -22.82 -5.82
C ASN A 192 5.08 -22.06 -4.55
N LEU A 193 5.71 -20.95 -4.21
CA LEU A 193 5.25 -20.07 -3.13
C LEU A 193 4.08 -19.17 -3.54
N GLN A 194 3.80 -18.97 -4.83
CA GLN A 194 2.77 -18.05 -5.29
C GLN A 194 1.35 -18.42 -4.80
N PRO A 195 0.92 -19.70 -4.84
CA PRO A 195 -0.38 -20.12 -4.27
C PRO A 195 -0.50 -19.78 -2.76
N ILE A 196 0.58 -19.97 -2.01
CA ILE A 196 0.63 -19.66 -0.57
C ILE A 196 0.46 -18.17 -0.33
N TYR A 197 1.15 -17.33 -1.09
CA TYR A 197 0.96 -15.88 -1.04
C TYR A 197 -0.48 -15.47 -1.40
N ASN A 198 -1.08 -16.10 -2.42
CA ASN A 198 -2.45 -15.79 -2.82
C ASN A 198 -3.43 -16.13 -1.70
N ARG A 199 -3.34 -17.32 -1.12
CA ARG A 199 -4.18 -17.73 0.02
C ARG A 199 -4.02 -16.79 1.22
N GLN A 200 -2.79 -16.39 1.55
CA GLN A 200 -2.54 -15.42 2.61
C GLN A 200 -3.17 -14.05 2.32
N MET A 201 -3.11 -13.61 1.06
CA MET A 201 -3.73 -12.36 0.63
C MET A 201 -5.26 -12.42 0.71
N GLU A 202 -5.89 -13.54 0.36
CA GLU A 202 -7.34 -13.77 0.47
C GLU A 202 -7.82 -13.69 1.93
N ILE A 203 -7.10 -14.35 2.86
CA ILE A 203 -7.35 -14.26 4.29
C ILE A 203 -7.25 -12.81 4.77
N THR A 204 -6.18 -12.11 4.38
CA THR A 204 -5.97 -10.69 4.74
C THR A 204 -7.08 -9.81 4.17
N HIS A 205 -7.50 -10.05 2.94
CA HIS A 205 -8.59 -9.30 2.29
C HIS A 205 -9.91 -9.45 3.05
N SER A 206 -10.27 -10.69 3.44
CA SER A 206 -11.48 -10.97 4.21
C SER A 206 -11.50 -10.20 5.53
N ILE A 207 -10.40 -10.22 6.27
CA ILE A 207 -10.25 -9.48 7.54
C ILE A 207 -10.33 -7.97 7.32
N THR A 208 -9.71 -7.48 6.25
CA THR A 208 -9.72 -6.05 5.91
C THR A 208 -11.14 -5.58 5.55
N SER A 209 -11.89 -6.40 4.82
CA SER A 209 -13.30 -6.12 4.46
C SER A 209 -14.20 -6.05 5.69
N VAL A 210 -14.00 -6.95 6.65
CA VAL A 210 -14.70 -6.91 7.95
C VAL A 210 -14.40 -5.62 8.70
N MET A 211 -13.12 -5.24 8.76
CA MET A 211 -12.71 -4.00 9.42
C MET A 211 -13.32 -2.75 8.76
N ASP A 212 -13.46 -2.75 7.45
CA ASP A 212 -14.12 -1.66 6.74
C ASP A 212 -15.60 -1.58 7.08
N ARG A 213 -16.30 -2.73 7.12
CA ARG A 213 -17.70 -2.81 7.52
C ARG A 213 -17.92 -2.31 8.97
N ILE A 214 -17.07 -2.73 9.91
CA ILE A 214 -17.10 -2.24 11.30
C ILE A 214 -16.90 -0.71 11.36
N ARG A 215 -15.93 -0.18 10.62
CA ARG A 215 -15.66 1.27 10.58
C ARG A 215 -16.81 2.06 9.95
N GLU A 216 -17.44 1.52 8.91
CA GLU A 216 -18.61 2.10 8.28
C GLU A 216 -19.81 2.14 9.24
N ALA A 217 -20.10 1.01 9.90
CA ALA A 217 -21.15 0.93 10.90
C ALA A 217 -20.95 1.94 12.05
N LYS A 218 -19.72 2.09 12.56
CA LYS A 218 -19.39 3.12 13.57
C LYS A 218 -19.66 4.54 13.08
N LYS A 219 -19.38 4.84 11.81
CA LYS A 219 -19.68 6.16 11.22
C LYS A 219 -21.17 6.39 11.12
N ILE A 220 -21.94 5.39 10.73
CA ILE A 220 -23.39 5.47 10.63
C ILE A 220 -23.98 5.75 12.02
N VAL A 221 -23.64 4.98 13.05
CA VAL A 221 -24.10 5.24 14.43
C VAL A 221 -23.77 6.65 14.88
N THR A 222 -22.52 7.10 14.65
CA THR A 222 -22.11 8.48 14.99
C THR A 222 -22.95 9.54 14.26
N SER A 223 -23.35 9.27 13.01
CA SER A 223 -24.20 10.19 12.24
C SER A 223 -25.62 10.21 12.77
N VAL A 224 -26.18 9.04 13.13
CA VAL A 224 -27.49 8.93 13.76
C VAL A 224 -27.50 9.66 15.10
N ASP A 225 -26.51 9.46 15.96
CA ASP A 225 -26.40 10.16 17.24
C ASP A 225 -26.42 11.68 17.08
N LYS A 226 -25.69 12.23 16.11
CA LYS A 226 -25.72 13.65 15.79
C LYS A 226 -27.09 14.15 15.35
N LEU A 227 -27.85 13.36 14.60
CA LEU A 227 -29.22 13.69 14.21
C LEU A 227 -30.17 13.68 15.41
N LEU A 228 -30.03 12.71 16.32
CA LEU A 228 -30.79 12.61 17.54
C LEU A 228 -30.56 13.79 18.48
N ASP A 229 -29.32 14.26 18.62
CA ASP A 229 -28.92 15.44 19.41
C ASP A 229 -29.70 16.70 18.99
N LEU A 230 -30.00 16.83 17.68
CA LEU A 230 -30.75 17.97 17.14
C LEU A 230 -32.26 17.94 17.47
N LYS A 231 -32.82 16.81 17.86
CA LYS A 231 -34.28 16.62 17.96
C LYS A 231 -34.85 16.50 19.38
N ASN A 232 -34.07 16.39 20.41
CA ASN A 232 -34.41 16.41 21.86
C ASN A 232 -35.78 15.82 22.31
N ASN A 233 -36.09 14.56 21.91
CA ASN A 233 -37.32 13.85 22.23
C ASN A 233 -37.04 12.64 23.15
N LYS A 234 -38.06 12.17 23.95
CA LYS A 234 -37.92 11.01 24.84
C LYS A 234 -37.61 9.69 24.11
N THR A 235 -38.22 9.47 22.96
CA THR A 235 -37.95 8.31 22.07
C THR A 235 -36.50 8.28 21.61
N HIS A 236 -35.89 9.43 21.44
CA HIS A 236 -34.51 9.57 21.03
C HIS A 236 -33.51 9.14 22.12
N LYS A 237 -33.88 9.23 23.42
CA LYS A 237 -33.01 8.76 24.52
C LYS A 237 -32.79 7.24 24.48
N GLU A 238 -33.81 6.50 24.11
CA GLU A 238 -33.71 5.05 23.99
C GLU A 238 -32.87 4.64 22.78
N LEU A 239 -33.08 5.31 21.66
CA LEU A 239 -32.28 5.09 20.45
C LEU A 239 -30.80 5.46 20.65
N HIS A 240 -30.49 6.55 21.38
CA HIS A 240 -29.12 6.86 21.82
C HIS A 240 -28.51 5.74 22.67
N LYS A 241 -29.28 5.19 23.63
CA LYS A 241 -28.82 4.07 24.46
C LYS A 241 -28.50 2.84 23.57
N ASN A 242 -29.37 2.56 22.60
CA ASN A 242 -29.19 1.47 21.64
C ASN A 242 -27.95 1.73 20.76
N GLY A 243 -27.77 2.93 20.22
CA GLY A 243 -26.60 3.34 19.47
C GLY A 243 -25.28 3.16 20.22
N LYS A 244 -25.27 3.50 21.52
CA LYS A 244 -24.12 3.25 22.40
C LYS A 244 -23.84 1.75 22.57
N ALA A 245 -24.88 0.92 22.80
CA ALA A 245 -24.70 -0.54 22.90
C ALA A 245 -24.15 -1.16 21.61
N ILE A 246 -24.62 -0.70 20.44
CA ILE A 246 -24.09 -1.09 19.13
C ILE A 246 -22.62 -0.66 18.98
N THR A 247 -22.29 0.57 19.36
CA THR A 247 -20.90 1.08 19.31
C THR A 247 -19.96 0.25 20.19
N ASP A 248 -20.39 -0.11 21.41
CA ASP A 248 -19.61 -0.94 22.32
C ASP A 248 -19.42 -2.35 21.74
N SER A 249 -20.46 -2.94 21.15
CA SER A 249 -20.38 -4.24 20.46
C SER A 249 -19.41 -4.19 19.27
N LEU A 250 -19.50 -3.16 18.42
CA LEU A 250 -18.58 -2.95 17.29
C LEU A 250 -17.13 -2.76 17.76
N LYS A 251 -16.92 -2.16 18.93
CA LYS A 251 -15.58 -2.01 19.53
C LYS A 251 -15.01 -3.36 19.96
N VAL A 252 -15.83 -4.21 20.60
CA VAL A 252 -15.42 -5.57 20.97
C VAL A 252 -15.03 -6.37 19.73
N LEU A 253 -15.82 -6.31 18.64
CA LEU A 253 -15.51 -6.99 17.39
C LEU A 253 -14.21 -6.46 16.74
N GLU A 254 -13.99 -5.14 16.78
CA GLU A 254 -12.73 -4.54 16.29
C GLU A 254 -11.53 -5.04 17.09
N GLU A 255 -11.64 -5.14 18.41
CA GLU A 255 -10.57 -5.59 19.32
C GLU A 255 -10.21 -7.08 19.15
N LEU A 256 -11.06 -7.90 18.53
CA LEU A 256 -10.70 -9.26 18.10
C LEU A 256 -9.71 -9.26 16.92
N ILE A 257 -9.76 -8.21 16.11
CA ILE A 257 -9.03 -8.16 14.83
C ILE A 257 -7.75 -7.33 14.95
N VAL A 258 -7.81 -6.18 15.63
CA VAL A 258 -6.71 -5.22 15.74
C VAL A 258 -6.47 -4.79 17.18
N ASN A 259 -5.26 -4.34 17.48
CA ASN A 259 -4.93 -3.83 18.80
C ASN A 259 -5.74 -2.60 19.16
N LYS A 260 -6.10 -2.49 20.41
CA LYS A 260 -6.70 -1.29 20.99
C LYS A 260 -5.76 -0.10 20.77
N LYS A 261 -6.34 1.02 20.34
CA LYS A 261 -5.57 2.26 20.17
C LYS A 261 -5.19 2.87 21.52
N GLY A 262 -4.04 3.57 21.55
CA GLY A 262 -3.61 4.30 22.75
C GLY A 262 -2.89 3.48 23.81
N LEU A 263 -2.59 2.20 23.54
CA LEU A 263 -1.74 1.40 24.43
C LEU A 263 -0.30 1.90 24.38
N GLN A 264 0.27 2.18 25.55
CA GLN A 264 1.68 2.57 25.68
C GLN A 264 2.57 1.33 25.85
N GLY A 265 3.81 1.43 25.36
CA GLY A 265 4.80 0.37 25.46
C GLY A 265 4.70 -0.71 24.38
N ILE A 266 5.48 -1.78 24.53
CA ILE A 266 5.50 -2.92 23.60
C ILE A 266 4.34 -3.84 23.94
N VAL A 267 3.21 -3.64 23.26
CA VAL A 267 2.04 -4.50 23.42
C VAL A 267 2.16 -5.69 22.49
N ARG A 268 2.45 -6.85 23.06
CA ARG A 268 2.37 -8.13 22.36
C ARG A 268 0.98 -8.72 22.59
N SER A 269 0.16 -8.72 21.56
CA SER A 269 -1.17 -9.33 21.61
C SER A 269 -1.20 -10.55 20.68
N PRO A 270 -0.72 -11.72 21.14
CA PRO A 270 -0.62 -12.92 20.30
C PRO A 270 -1.97 -13.45 19.86
N ASN A 271 -3.03 -13.10 20.57
CA ASN A 271 -4.39 -13.58 20.31
C ASN A 271 -5.20 -12.74 19.30
N ILE A 272 -4.66 -11.63 18.83
CA ILE A 272 -5.31 -10.77 17.84
C ILE A 272 -5.16 -11.37 16.46
N LEU A 273 -6.27 -11.41 15.71
CA LEU A 273 -6.31 -12.02 14.38
C LEU A 273 -5.26 -11.43 13.42
N SER A 274 -5.12 -10.10 13.38
CA SER A 274 -4.11 -9.44 12.54
C SER A 274 -2.66 -9.83 12.90
N GLY A 275 -2.42 -10.13 14.18
CA GLY A 275 -1.13 -10.64 14.66
C GLY A 275 -0.85 -12.08 14.20
N LYS A 276 -1.88 -12.95 14.27
CA LYS A 276 -1.81 -14.35 13.82
C LYS A 276 -1.52 -14.41 12.31
N VAL A 277 -2.28 -13.66 11.51
CA VAL A 277 -2.06 -13.56 10.05
C VAL A 277 -0.74 -12.90 9.71
N GLY A 278 -0.34 -11.87 10.45
CA GLY A 278 0.96 -11.22 10.29
C GLY A 278 2.16 -12.13 10.60
N ALA A 279 1.98 -13.16 11.43
CA ALA A 279 3.03 -14.13 11.70
C ALA A 279 3.41 -14.93 10.44
N ILE A 280 2.45 -15.26 9.59
CA ILE A 280 2.68 -15.98 8.33
C ILE A 280 3.64 -15.19 7.44
N ASN A 281 3.47 -13.87 7.34
CA ASN A 281 4.34 -13.01 6.55
C ASN A 281 5.81 -13.12 6.94
N ARG A 282 6.12 -13.30 8.21
CA ARG A 282 7.50 -13.45 8.68
C ARG A 282 8.16 -14.73 8.17
N TYR A 283 7.39 -15.80 8.02
CA TYR A 283 7.88 -17.08 7.47
C TYR A 283 7.99 -17.03 5.94
N LEU A 284 7.08 -16.32 5.26
CA LEU A 284 7.07 -16.21 3.81
C LEU A 284 8.12 -15.22 3.28
N TYR A 285 8.33 -14.11 3.97
CA TYR A 285 9.08 -12.95 3.44
C TYR A 285 10.53 -13.21 3.06
N ASN A 286 11.14 -14.25 3.59
CA ASN A 286 12.54 -14.59 3.33
C ASN A 286 12.72 -16.05 2.95
N ASN A 287 11.65 -16.73 2.56
CA ASN A 287 11.74 -18.12 2.17
C ASN A 287 12.16 -18.24 0.71
N LEU A 288 13.33 -18.84 0.50
CA LEU A 288 13.88 -19.15 -0.82
C LEU A 288 13.86 -20.64 -1.12
N SER A 289 13.53 -21.46 -0.11
CA SER A 289 13.56 -22.91 -0.20
C SER A 289 12.27 -23.52 -0.77
N GLY A 290 11.24 -22.70 -0.96
CA GLY A 290 9.93 -23.14 -1.42
C GLY A 290 8.94 -23.45 -0.29
N PRO A 291 7.76 -23.99 -0.61
CA PRO A 291 6.75 -24.38 0.36
C PRO A 291 7.24 -25.43 1.35
N ASN A 292 6.71 -25.42 2.56
CA ASN A 292 6.91 -26.44 3.58
C ASN A 292 5.66 -26.60 4.46
N GLN A 293 5.60 -27.67 5.24
CA GLN A 293 4.46 -27.96 6.12
C GLN A 293 4.12 -26.85 7.11
N SER A 294 5.11 -26.04 7.54
CA SER A 294 4.84 -24.91 8.44
C SER A 294 4.00 -23.84 7.78
N HIS A 295 4.14 -23.64 6.46
CA HIS A 295 3.31 -22.69 5.74
C HIS A 295 1.84 -23.15 5.68
N ASP A 296 1.62 -24.42 5.38
CA ASP A 296 0.28 -25.00 5.30
C ASP A 296 -0.39 -24.94 6.68
N TYR A 297 0.32 -25.38 7.72
CA TYR A 297 -0.19 -25.32 9.10
C TYR A 297 -0.56 -23.90 9.52
N LEU A 298 0.31 -22.94 9.28
CA LEU A 298 0.04 -21.53 9.67
C LEU A 298 -1.12 -20.93 8.87
N LEU A 299 -1.26 -21.27 7.58
CA LEU A 299 -2.37 -20.80 6.76
C LEU A 299 -3.69 -21.43 7.21
N ASP A 300 -3.70 -22.74 7.49
CA ASP A 300 -4.89 -23.44 8.00
C ASP A 300 -5.32 -22.86 9.34
N TYR A 301 -4.38 -22.65 10.25
CA TYR A 301 -4.65 -22.01 11.54
C TYR A 301 -5.21 -20.60 11.38
N ALA A 302 -4.60 -19.76 10.52
CA ALA A 302 -5.11 -18.42 10.28
C ALA A 302 -6.48 -18.42 9.62
N GLN A 303 -6.76 -19.36 8.74
CA GLN A 303 -8.07 -19.53 8.10
C GLN A 303 -9.14 -19.90 9.13
N GLN A 304 -8.85 -20.86 10.01
CA GLN A 304 -9.77 -21.27 11.08
C GLN A 304 -10.09 -20.10 12.02
N GLU A 305 -9.06 -19.39 12.50
CA GLU A 305 -9.23 -18.22 13.36
C GLU A 305 -10.02 -17.10 12.67
N THR A 306 -9.77 -16.90 11.37
CA THR A 306 -10.53 -15.94 10.57
C THR A 306 -11.99 -16.33 10.48
N ASN A 307 -12.30 -17.59 10.22
CA ASN A 307 -13.67 -18.09 10.13
C ASN A 307 -14.45 -17.91 11.44
N ILE A 308 -13.78 -18.10 12.60
CA ILE A 308 -14.39 -17.87 13.91
C ILE A 308 -14.79 -16.39 14.06
N VAL A 309 -13.90 -15.46 13.70
CA VAL A 309 -14.19 -14.04 13.78
C VAL A 309 -15.27 -13.63 12.77
N LEU A 310 -15.20 -14.12 11.54
CA LEU A 310 -16.23 -13.87 10.50
C LEU A 310 -17.62 -14.30 10.96
N LYS A 311 -17.74 -15.50 11.56
CA LYS A 311 -19.01 -15.99 12.09
C LYS A 311 -19.58 -15.05 13.16
N ARG A 312 -18.75 -14.56 14.08
CA ARG A 312 -19.18 -13.61 15.13
C ARG A 312 -19.63 -12.27 14.53
N VAL A 313 -18.89 -11.75 13.58
CA VAL A 313 -19.22 -10.49 12.92
C VAL A 313 -20.50 -10.61 12.10
N ASN A 314 -20.65 -11.68 11.32
CA ASN A 314 -21.86 -11.90 10.54
C ASN A 314 -23.10 -12.03 11.45
N ASN A 315 -23.01 -12.82 12.51
CA ASN A 315 -24.10 -12.94 13.47
C ASN A 315 -24.51 -11.60 14.11
N PHE A 316 -23.54 -10.72 14.40
CA PHE A 316 -23.82 -9.37 14.89
C PHE A 316 -24.57 -8.53 13.84
N PHE A 317 -24.16 -8.59 12.58
CA PHE A 317 -24.79 -7.81 11.51
C PHE A 317 -26.17 -8.35 11.12
N GLU A 318 -26.38 -9.66 11.20
CA GLU A 318 -27.66 -10.34 10.90
C GLU A 318 -28.70 -10.15 11.98
N ASN A 319 -28.31 -9.84 13.23
CA ASN A 319 -29.25 -9.69 14.35
C ASN A 319 -29.17 -8.26 14.93
N ASN A 320 -28.15 -7.96 15.73
CA ASN A 320 -28.10 -6.71 16.49
C ASN A 320 -28.08 -5.45 15.62
N TRP A 321 -27.39 -5.51 14.46
CA TRP A 321 -27.32 -4.38 13.53
C TRP A 321 -28.65 -4.19 12.78
N GLU A 322 -29.31 -5.27 12.35
CA GLU A 322 -30.59 -5.22 11.66
C GLU A 322 -31.68 -4.65 12.60
N ASP A 323 -31.74 -5.11 13.85
CA ASP A 323 -32.64 -4.56 14.88
C ASP A 323 -32.40 -3.06 15.09
N TYR A 324 -31.11 -2.63 15.15
CA TYR A 324 -30.79 -1.22 15.30
C TYR A 324 -31.19 -0.41 14.06
N GLN A 325 -31.00 -0.94 12.88
CA GLN A 325 -31.41 -0.31 11.61
C GLN A 325 -32.92 -0.07 11.59
N LEU A 326 -33.71 -1.08 11.88
CA LEU A 326 -35.18 -0.96 11.94
C LEU A 326 -35.62 0.11 12.95
N ASN A 327 -35.02 0.15 14.14
CA ASN A 327 -35.33 1.16 15.15
C ASN A 327 -34.98 2.60 14.68
N VAL A 328 -33.92 2.75 13.89
CA VAL A 328 -33.54 4.05 13.30
C VAL A 328 -34.50 4.47 12.19
N GLU A 329 -34.92 3.52 11.34
CA GLU A 329 -35.88 3.77 10.25
C GLU A 329 -37.27 4.18 10.79
N ASP A 330 -37.72 3.56 11.86
CA ASP A 330 -39.00 3.87 12.53
C ASP A 330 -38.99 5.22 13.28
N ALA A 331 -37.81 5.78 13.55
CA ALA A 331 -37.70 6.97 14.41
C ALA A 331 -37.94 8.33 13.73
N ASP A 332 -38.35 8.37 12.48
CA ASP A 332 -38.59 9.60 11.68
C ASP A 332 -37.57 10.73 11.93
N LEU A 333 -36.32 10.48 11.54
CA LEU A 333 -35.21 11.40 11.75
C LEU A 333 -35.11 12.52 10.69
N SER A 334 -36.23 12.87 10.02
CA SER A 334 -36.24 13.99 9.04
C SER A 334 -35.70 15.29 9.66
N LEU A 335 -34.74 15.90 9.00
CA LEU A 335 -34.19 17.22 9.39
C LEU A 335 -35.14 18.38 9.02
N PHE A 336 -36.09 18.14 8.16
CA PHE A 336 -36.97 19.17 7.66
C PHE A 336 -38.09 19.48 8.67
N LYS A 337 -38.31 20.76 8.93
CA LYS A 337 -39.45 21.27 9.69
C LYS A 337 -40.49 21.82 8.71
N ALA A 338 -41.73 21.61 9.00
CA ALA A 338 -42.82 22.35 8.35
C ALA A 338 -42.73 23.80 8.81
N TYR A 339 -42.66 24.72 7.87
CA TYR A 339 -42.73 26.16 8.18
C TYR A 339 -44.07 26.71 7.76
N GLU A 340 -44.73 27.38 8.69
CA GLU A 340 -45.93 28.14 8.36
C GLU A 340 -45.52 29.45 7.61
N PRO A 341 -46.33 29.89 6.62
CA PRO A 341 -46.04 31.13 5.91
C PRO A 341 -46.10 32.33 6.85
N ILE A 342 -45.03 33.13 6.86
CA ILE A 342 -45.00 34.38 7.60
C ILE A 342 -45.97 35.35 6.90
N ARG A 343 -47.02 35.83 7.62
CA ARG A 343 -47.96 36.83 7.12
C ARG A 343 -47.64 38.16 7.77
N LEU A 344 -47.67 39.22 6.97
CA LEU A 344 -47.64 40.59 7.49
C LEU A 344 -49.00 40.86 8.16
N ASN A 345 -49.00 41.35 9.41
CA ASN A 345 -50.19 41.83 10.13
C ASN A 345 -50.62 43.16 9.60
#